data_12c08940500913cda54f2eda1ff57085
#
_entry.id   12c08940500913cda54f2eda1ff57085
#
_cell.length_a   1.000
_cell.length_b   1.000
_cell.length_c   1.000
_cell.angle_alpha   90.00
_cell.angle_beta   90.00
_cell.angle_gamma   90.00
#
_symmetry.space_group_name_H-M   'P 1'
#
loop_
_entity.id
_entity.type
_entity.pdbx_description
1 polymer ?
#
loop_
_entity_poly.entity_id
_entity_poly.type
_entity_poly.pdbx_seq_one_letter_code
_entity_poly.pdbx_strand_id
1 'polypeptide(L)'
;PFPRKLSVTRHGDIMILRTPIISESYSPDESAVSDAKNTKNMLGYVALELDLKSVRLQQYKEIFISSVMMLFCIGIALIFGWRLMRDVTGPIRNMVNTVDRIRRGQLDSRVEGFMLGELDMLKNGINSMAMSLAAYHEEMQHNIDQATSDLRETLEQMEIQNVELDLAKKRAQEAARIKSEFLANMSHELRTPLNGVIGFTRLTLKTELNTTQRDHLNTIERSANNLLAIINDVLDFSKLEAGKLILESIPFPLRSTLDDVVTLLAHSSHDKGLELTLNIKNDVPDNVIGDPLRLQQVITNLVGNAIKFTEGGNIDILVEKRALSNTKVQIEVQIRDTGIGIPERDQSRLFQAFRQADASISRRHGGTGLGLVITQKLVNEMGGDISFHSQPNRGSTFWFHISLDLNPNVLVDRSTTLCLAGKRLAYVEPNATAAQCTLDILSETPLEVIYSPSFSGLPKDHYDILLLGIPVTLREPLTMQHERLANAAAMTDFLLLALPCHAQIN
;
A
#
# COMPACT_ATOMS: atom_id res chain seq x y z
N PRO A 1 22.43 -71.21 77.16
CA PRO A 1 22.64 -70.57 75.85
C PRO A 1 23.16 -69.15 76.05
N PHE A 2 24.32 -68.88 75.46
CA PHE A 2 24.97 -67.56 75.59
C PHE A 2 24.16 -66.45 74.84
N PRO A 3 23.93 -65.30 75.48
CA PRO A 3 23.12 -64.26 74.86
C PRO A 3 23.84 -63.67 73.63
N ARG A 4 23.17 -63.68 72.44
CA ARG A 4 23.67 -63.09 71.18
C ARG A 4 23.47 -61.57 71.11
N LYS A 5 22.89 -60.97 72.13
CA LYS A 5 22.68 -59.52 72.28
C LYS A 5 22.94 -59.16 73.76
N LEU A 6 23.14 -57.86 73.97
CA LEU A 6 23.25 -57.32 75.32
C LEU A 6 22.08 -57.86 76.15
N SER A 7 22.43 -58.59 77.22
CA SER A 7 21.41 -59.06 78.18
C SER A 7 21.72 -58.46 79.55
N VAL A 8 20.67 -57.98 80.16
CA VAL A 8 20.71 -57.40 81.49
C VAL A 8 19.91 -58.35 82.39
N THR A 9 20.54 -58.94 83.40
CA THR A 9 19.83 -59.73 84.36
C THR A 9 20.02 -59.10 85.74
N ARG A 10 18.95 -59.01 86.48
CA ARG A 10 18.99 -58.46 87.88
C ARG A 10 18.71 -59.55 88.86
N HIS A 11 19.64 -59.77 89.73
CA HIS A 11 19.49 -60.69 90.86
C HIS A 11 19.58 -59.90 92.16
N GLY A 12 18.46 -59.59 92.76
CA GLY A 12 18.37 -58.75 93.94
C GLY A 12 19.00 -57.37 93.78
N ASP A 13 20.07 -57.11 94.58
CA ASP A 13 20.79 -55.82 94.55
C ASP A 13 22.03 -55.82 93.60
N ILE A 14 22.19 -56.88 92.82
CA ILE A 14 23.29 -56.99 91.86
C ILE A 14 22.70 -57.01 90.42
N MET A 15 23.19 -56.13 89.57
CA MET A 15 22.86 -56.14 88.16
C MET A 15 24.05 -56.67 87.35
N ILE A 16 23.76 -57.66 86.54
CA ILE A 16 24.76 -58.29 85.67
C ILE A 16 24.47 -57.95 84.25
N LEU A 17 25.36 -57.15 83.63
CA LEU A 17 25.34 -56.83 82.20
C LEU A 17 26.23 -57.84 81.45
N ARG A 18 25.69 -58.49 80.46
CA ARG A 18 26.45 -59.39 79.61
C ARG A 18 26.40 -58.88 78.16
N THR A 19 27.57 -58.58 77.59
CA THR A 19 27.66 -58.18 76.17
C THR A 19 28.53 -59.20 75.41
N PRO A 20 28.09 -59.63 74.27
CA PRO A 20 28.87 -60.57 73.47
C PRO A 20 30.08 -59.85 72.84
N ILE A 21 31.23 -60.53 72.84
CA ILE A 21 32.39 -60.13 72.07
C ILE A 21 32.34 -60.91 70.76
N ILE A 22 32.19 -60.16 69.67
CA ILE A 22 32.08 -60.69 68.32
C ILE A 22 33.35 -60.29 67.58
N SER A 23 34.10 -61.27 67.02
CA SER A 23 35.17 -60.94 66.10
C SER A 23 34.66 -60.88 64.67
N GLU A 24 35.00 -59.83 63.97
CA GLU A 24 34.91 -59.79 62.54
C GLU A 24 36.26 -60.15 61.94
N SER A 25 36.37 -61.35 61.34
CA SER A 25 37.57 -61.69 60.59
C SER A 25 37.58 -60.99 59.27
N TYR A 26 38.50 -60.08 59.08
CA TYR A 26 38.80 -59.45 57.79
C TYR A 26 39.77 -60.37 57.06
N SER A 27 39.38 -60.94 55.96
CA SER A 27 40.28 -61.64 55.08
C SER A 27 40.65 -60.69 53.93
N PRO A 28 41.93 -60.35 53.76
CA PRO A 28 42.38 -59.63 52.64
C PRO A 28 42.78 -60.59 51.51
N ASP A 29 41.90 -60.99 50.67
CA ASP A 29 42.30 -61.45 49.33
C ASP A 29 41.19 -61.27 48.28
N GLU A 30 41.62 -60.77 47.17
CA GLU A 30 40.87 -60.48 46.00
C GLU A 30 40.21 -61.70 45.32
N SER A 31 39.18 -61.41 44.68
CA SER A 31 38.53 -62.15 43.58
C SER A 31 37.49 -63.22 43.99
N ALA A 32 36.35 -62.91 43.35
CA ALA A 32 35.23 -63.79 43.06
C ALA A 32 33.99 -63.75 43.96
N VAL A 33 33.04 -62.98 43.47
CA VAL A 33 31.62 -63.31 43.29
C VAL A 33 31.00 -64.35 44.26
N SER A 34 29.93 -63.91 44.84
CA SER A 34 28.79 -64.64 45.41
C SER A 34 28.91 -65.12 46.83
N ASP A 35 27.92 -64.69 47.61
CA ASP A 35 27.43 -65.31 48.85
C ASP A 35 28.40 -65.64 49.93
N ALA A 36 29.06 -64.70 50.56
CA ALA A 36 29.64 -64.85 51.87
C ALA A 36 28.69 -64.35 52.95
N LYS A 37 27.95 -65.28 53.55
CA LYS A 37 27.32 -65.07 54.84
C LYS A 37 28.40 -64.66 55.85
N ASN A 38 28.30 -63.42 56.29
CA ASN A 38 29.11 -62.89 57.37
C ASN A 38 28.87 -63.72 58.64
N THR A 39 29.66 -64.71 58.87
CA THR A 39 29.57 -65.46 60.09
C THR A 39 30.30 -64.73 61.22
N LYS A 40 29.47 -63.98 61.99
CA LYS A 40 29.96 -63.38 63.24
C LYS A 40 30.23 -64.46 64.26
N ASN A 41 31.51 -64.74 64.48
CA ASN A 41 31.91 -65.70 65.51
C ASN A 41 31.94 -65.00 66.86
N MET A 42 31.23 -65.60 67.81
CA MET A 42 31.13 -65.13 69.16
C MET A 42 32.33 -65.63 69.96
N LEU A 43 33.20 -64.72 70.43
CA LEU A 43 34.41 -65.01 71.14
C LEU A 43 34.20 -65.16 72.67
N GLY A 44 33.14 -64.68 73.20
CA GLY A 44 32.84 -64.71 74.60
C GLY A 44 31.83 -63.64 75.03
N TYR A 45 31.79 -63.36 76.27
CA TYR A 45 30.99 -62.23 76.78
C TYR A 45 31.76 -61.60 77.99
N VAL A 46 31.53 -60.29 78.11
CA VAL A 46 31.97 -59.57 79.32
C VAL A 46 30.74 -59.43 80.21
N ALA A 47 30.93 -59.83 81.47
CA ALA A 47 29.89 -59.60 82.47
C ALA A 47 30.39 -58.55 83.48
N LEU A 48 29.62 -57.51 83.63
CA LEU A 48 29.88 -56.44 84.61
C LEU A 48 28.88 -56.56 85.76
N GLU A 49 29.39 -56.79 86.96
CA GLU A 49 28.54 -56.84 88.17
C GLU A 49 28.55 -55.46 88.83
N LEU A 50 27.40 -54.89 89.03
CA LEU A 50 27.22 -53.58 89.67
C LEU A 50 26.50 -53.80 91.02
N ASP A 51 27.10 -53.39 92.13
CA ASP A 51 26.41 -53.31 93.43
C ASP A 51 25.48 -52.09 93.49
N LEU A 52 24.20 -52.38 93.60
CA LEU A 52 23.16 -51.39 93.54
C LEU A 52 22.88 -50.64 94.85
N LYS A 53 23.47 -51.10 96.00
CA LYS A 53 23.21 -50.41 97.26
C LYS A 53 23.94 -49.10 97.43
N SER A 54 25.18 -49.01 97.08
CA SER A 54 25.97 -47.76 97.06
C SER A 54 25.56 -46.84 95.92
N VAL A 55 25.22 -47.46 94.82
CA VAL A 55 24.78 -46.73 93.54
C VAL A 55 23.41 -46.09 93.76
N ARG A 56 22.47 -46.73 94.46
CA ARG A 56 21.14 -46.18 94.75
C ARG A 56 21.16 -44.88 95.52
N LEU A 57 21.96 -44.87 96.63
CA LEU A 57 22.03 -43.63 97.43
C LEU A 57 22.61 -42.46 96.58
N GLN A 58 23.61 -42.77 95.79
CA GLN A 58 24.25 -41.82 94.91
C GLN A 58 23.32 -41.40 93.78
N GLN A 59 22.57 -42.35 93.20
CA GLN A 59 21.52 -42.08 92.20
C GLN A 59 20.38 -41.19 92.73
N TYR A 60 19.90 -41.47 93.98
CA TYR A 60 18.89 -40.63 94.58
C TYR A 60 19.37 -39.20 94.81
N LYS A 61 20.63 -39.04 95.23
CA LYS A 61 21.24 -37.71 95.40
C LYS A 61 21.42 -36.99 94.06
N GLU A 62 21.87 -37.69 93.04
CA GLU A 62 22.03 -37.16 91.67
C GLU A 62 20.68 -36.86 91.05
N ILE A 63 19.65 -37.72 91.18
CA ILE A 63 18.29 -37.51 90.77
C ILE A 63 17.67 -36.28 91.45
N PHE A 64 17.90 -36.13 92.76
CA PHE A 64 17.38 -34.98 93.48
C PHE A 64 18.06 -33.69 93.03
N ILE A 65 19.38 -33.65 92.87
CA ILE A 65 20.12 -32.48 92.37
C ILE A 65 19.70 -32.19 90.99
N SER A 66 19.59 -33.17 90.09
CA SER A 66 19.21 -33.02 88.75
C SER A 66 17.73 -32.55 88.62
N SER A 67 16.84 -33.04 89.50
CA SER A 67 15.46 -32.61 89.55
C SER A 67 15.33 -31.14 90.01
N VAL A 68 16.11 -30.74 91.01
CA VAL A 68 16.14 -29.31 91.44
C VAL A 68 16.72 -28.42 90.37
N MET A 69 17.81 -28.85 89.71
CA MET A 69 18.39 -28.14 88.57
C MET A 69 17.41 -28.03 87.39
N MET A 70 16.69 -29.14 87.12
CA MET A 70 15.66 -29.14 86.06
C MET A 70 14.52 -28.18 86.39
N LEU A 71 14.00 -28.18 87.62
CA LEU A 71 12.95 -27.20 87.98
C LEU A 71 13.45 -25.78 87.93
N PHE A 72 14.71 -25.50 88.26
CA PHE A 72 15.31 -24.17 88.16
C PHE A 72 15.47 -23.76 86.71
N CYS A 73 15.93 -24.67 85.86
CA CYS A 73 16.02 -24.42 84.40
C CYS A 73 14.63 -24.18 83.76
N ILE A 74 13.63 -24.98 84.18
CA ILE A 74 12.22 -24.76 83.72
C ILE A 74 11.73 -23.41 84.21
N GLY A 75 11.99 -22.99 85.47
CA GLY A 75 11.64 -21.67 85.97
C GLY A 75 12.25 -20.54 85.16
N ILE A 76 13.55 -20.64 84.89
CA ILE A 76 14.23 -19.64 84.02
C ILE A 76 13.65 -19.65 82.60
N ALA A 77 13.44 -20.84 82.02
CA ALA A 77 12.87 -20.95 80.68
C ALA A 77 11.43 -20.31 80.58
N LEU A 78 10.62 -20.54 81.62
CA LEU A 78 9.29 -19.94 81.68
C LEU A 78 9.32 -18.40 81.83
N ILE A 79 10.21 -17.89 82.68
CA ILE A 79 10.40 -16.42 82.86
C ILE A 79 10.93 -15.83 81.57
N PHE A 80 11.91 -16.47 80.88
CA PHE A 80 12.48 -16.03 79.64
C PHE A 80 11.46 -16.12 78.50
N GLY A 81 10.71 -17.22 78.43
CA GLY A 81 9.63 -17.38 77.45
C GLY A 81 8.53 -16.36 77.63
N TRP A 82 8.14 -16.10 78.90
CA TRP A 82 7.11 -15.01 79.17
C TRP A 82 7.64 -13.63 78.80
N ARG A 83 8.92 -13.36 79.11
CA ARG A 83 9.57 -12.10 78.74
C ARG A 83 9.72 -11.96 77.24
N LEU A 84 10.11 -13.01 76.50
CA LEU A 84 10.26 -13.11 75.09
C LEU A 84 8.87 -12.89 74.38
N MET A 85 7.81 -13.52 74.93
CA MET A 85 6.46 -13.36 74.43
C MET A 85 5.98 -11.93 74.54
N ARG A 86 6.26 -11.29 75.69
CA ARG A 86 5.80 -9.93 75.97
C ARG A 86 6.62 -8.87 75.20
N ASP A 87 7.94 -8.99 75.23
CA ASP A 87 8.85 -7.94 74.79
C ASP A 87 9.22 -8.06 73.30
N VAL A 88 9.02 -9.27 72.70
CA VAL A 88 9.39 -9.53 71.29
C VAL A 88 8.18 -10.03 70.47
N THR A 89 7.62 -11.17 70.87
CA THR A 89 6.61 -11.88 70.08
C THR A 89 5.29 -11.07 69.98
N GLY A 90 4.85 -10.45 71.08
CA GLY A 90 3.66 -9.60 71.13
C GLY A 90 3.75 -8.39 70.18
N PRO A 91 4.80 -7.58 70.31
CA PRO A 91 5.04 -6.45 69.43
C PRO A 91 5.14 -6.86 67.92
N ILE A 92 5.89 -7.92 67.62
CA ILE A 92 5.99 -8.42 66.25
C ILE A 92 4.61 -8.82 65.67
N ARG A 93 3.80 -9.54 66.48
CA ARG A 93 2.44 -9.92 66.09
C ARG A 93 1.55 -8.70 65.80
N ASN A 94 1.66 -7.64 66.64
CA ASN A 94 0.95 -6.40 66.43
C ASN A 94 1.41 -5.71 65.10
N MET A 95 2.72 -5.69 64.83
CA MET A 95 3.24 -5.17 63.54
C MET A 95 2.70 -5.95 62.35
N VAL A 96 2.74 -7.28 62.40
CA VAL A 96 2.20 -8.15 61.32
C VAL A 96 0.72 -7.89 61.11
N ASN A 97 -0.05 -7.81 62.20
CA ASN A 97 -1.49 -7.49 62.10
C ASN A 97 -1.76 -6.09 61.49
N THR A 98 -0.95 -5.10 61.87
CA THR A 98 -1.06 -3.74 61.30
C THR A 98 -0.69 -3.72 59.84
N VAL A 99 0.39 -4.40 59.41
CA VAL A 99 0.79 -4.54 58.01
C VAL A 99 -0.29 -5.26 57.22
N ASP A 100 -0.94 -6.30 57.75
CA ASP A 100 -2.05 -6.97 57.09
C ASP A 100 -3.27 -6.08 56.94
N ARG A 101 -3.55 -5.21 57.90
CA ARG A 101 -4.61 -4.18 57.78
C ARG A 101 -4.30 -3.13 56.74
N ILE A 102 -3.02 -2.68 56.68
CA ILE A 102 -2.55 -1.76 55.65
C ILE A 102 -2.70 -2.41 54.28
N ARG A 103 -2.28 -3.69 54.14
CA ARG A 103 -2.44 -4.48 52.88
C ARG A 103 -3.91 -4.56 52.42
N ARG A 104 -4.86 -4.64 53.37
CA ARG A 104 -6.32 -4.66 53.09
C ARG A 104 -6.91 -3.28 52.79
N GLY A 105 -6.06 -2.27 52.64
CA GLY A 105 -6.51 -0.91 52.32
C GLY A 105 -6.83 -0.02 53.52
N GLN A 106 -6.59 -0.49 54.78
CA GLN A 106 -6.78 0.35 55.98
C GLN A 106 -5.50 1.16 56.24
N LEU A 107 -5.23 2.15 55.40
CA LEU A 107 -3.99 2.93 55.40
C LEU A 107 -3.81 3.82 56.63
N ASP A 108 -4.86 4.04 57.42
CA ASP A 108 -4.81 4.78 58.66
C ASP A 108 -4.33 3.93 59.87
N SER A 109 -4.16 2.63 59.69
CA SER A 109 -3.66 1.74 60.72
C SER A 109 -2.21 2.05 61.08
N ARG A 110 -1.93 2.15 62.38
CA ARG A 110 -0.58 2.41 62.91
C ARG A 110 -0.20 1.35 63.92
N VAL A 111 1.09 1.05 63.99
CA VAL A 111 1.65 0.21 65.05
C VAL A 111 1.78 1.06 66.29
N GLU A 112 1.01 0.72 67.35
CA GLU A 112 1.01 1.41 68.63
C GLU A 112 1.76 0.66 69.70
N GLY A 113 2.17 1.31 70.78
CA GLY A 113 2.81 0.75 71.93
C GLY A 113 4.31 1.09 72.04
N PHE A 114 4.81 0.93 73.29
CA PHE A 114 6.23 1.16 73.57
C PHE A 114 7.05 -0.05 73.16
N MET A 115 8.10 0.17 72.40
CA MET A 115 9.04 -0.89 71.94
C MET A 115 10.47 -0.44 72.18
N LEU A 116 11.38 -1.38 72.32
CA LEU A 116 12.78 -1.09 72.62
C LEU A 116 13.68 -1.41 71.44
N GLY A 117 14.72 -0.58 71.24
CA GLY A 117 15.78 -0.85 70.27
C GLY A 117 15.26 -0.93 68.82
N GLU A 118 15.70 -1.97 68.11
CA GLU A 118 15.42 -2.20 66.67
C GLU A 118 13.94 -2.38 66.38
N LEU A 119 13.12 -2.85 67.36
CA LEU A 119 11.67 -2.96 67.18
C LEU A 119 10.98 -1.58 67.13
N ASP A 120 11.50 -0.58 67.83
CA ASP A 120 10.98 0.79 67.76
C ASP A 120 11.33 1.46 66.42
N MET A 121 12.55 1.21 65.92
CA MET A 121 12.95 1.64 64.58
C MET A 121 12.04 1.02 63.51
N LEU A 122 11.76 -0.30 63.61
CA LEU A 122 10.87 -1.01 62.70
C LEU A 122 9.42 -0.49 62.77
N LYS A 123 8.91 -0.20 63.99
CA LYS A 123 7.61 0.43 64.19
C LYS A 123 7.54 1.78 63.47
N ASN A 124 8.56 2.63 63.65
CA ASN A 124 8.61 3.93 63.01
C ASN A 124 8.71 3.82 61.48
N GLY A 125 9.47 2.85 60.98
CA GLY A 125 9.57 2.53 59.54
C GLY A 125 8.22 2.12 58.92
N ILE A 126 7.48 1.20 59.62
CA ILE A 126 6.16 0.75 59.19
C ILE A 126 5.17 1.93 59.20
N ASN A 127 5.17 2.77 60.24
CA ASN A 127 4.30 3.88 60.35
C ASN A 127 4.60 4.98 59.31
N SER A 128 5.88 5.25 59.00
CA SER A 128 6.30 6.13 57.93
C SER A 128 5.88 5.62 56.57
N MET A 129 6.06 4.30 56.32
CA MET A 129 5.59 3.66 55.07
C MET A 129 4.06 3.80 54.96
N ALA A 130 3.30 3.54 55.99
CA ALA A 130 1.85 3.67 56.03
C ALA A 130 1.40 5.11 55.72
N MET A 131 2.12 6.11 56.26
CA MET A 131 1.85 7.53 56.02
C MET A 131 2.15 7.91 54.58
N SER A 132 3.28 7.50 54.03
CA SER A 132 3.62 7.72 52.61
C SER A 132 2.60 7.06 51.68
N LEU A 133 2.20 5.82 51.99
CA LEU A 133 1.24 5.08 51.19
C LEU A 133 -0.15 5.73 51.20
N ALA A 134 -0.59 6.27 52.35
CA ALA A 134 -1.83 7.02 52.45
C ALA A 134 -1.78 8.30 51.63
N ALA A 135 -0.67 9.06 51.72
CA ALA A 135 -0.48 10.27 50.92
C ALA A 135 -0.46 9.99 49.40
N TYR A 136 0.25 8.93 48.98
CA TYR A 136 0.24 8.51 47.57
C TYR A 136 -1.15 8.07 47.11
N HIS A 137 -1.90 7.39 47.96
CA HIS A 137 -3.25 6.97 47.61
C HIS A 137 -4.20 8.17 47.43
N GLU A 138 -4.11 9.16 48.32
CA GLU A 138 -4.89 10.38 48.21
C GLU A 138 -4.51 11.20 46.95
N GLU A 139 -3.22 11.37 46.68
CA GLU A 139 -2.71 12.03 45.50
C GLU A 139 -3.13 11.30 44.21
N MET A 140 -3.02 9.98 44.23
CA MET A 140 -3.45 9.17 43.10
C MET A 140 -4.96 9.28 42.85
N GLN A 141 -5.77 9.27 43.91
CA GLN A 141 -7.21 9.42 43.80
C GLN A 141 -7.56 10.78 43.22
N HIS A 142 -6.90 11.83 43.70
CA HIS A 142 -7.09 13.18 43.17
C HIS A 142 -6.73 13.28 41.68
N ASN A 143 -5.60 12.66 41.29
CA ASN A 143 -5.18 12.63 39.89
C ASN A 143 -6.15 11.83 39.01
N ILE A 144 -6.72 10.73 39.51
CA ILE A 144 -7.76 9.96 38.82
C ILE A 144 -9.03 10.80 38.62
N ASP A 145 -9.47 11.46 39.68
CA ASP A 145 -10.68 12.31 39.62
C ASP A 145 -10.48 13.47 38.64
N GLN A 146 -9.31 14.11 38.68
CA GLN A 146 -8.92 15.15 37.73
C GLN A 146 -8.92 14.64 36.31
N ALA A 147 -8.16 13.53 36.04
CA ALA A 147 -8.08 12.95 34.72
C ALA A 147 -9.43 12.47 34.18
N THR A 148 -10.29 11.98 35.08
CA THR A 148 -11.65 11.57 34.71
C THR A 148 -12.52 12.77 34.32
N SER A 149 -12.37 13.88 35.05
CA SER A 149 -13.05 15.13 34.72
C SER A 149 -12.61 15.71 33.39
N ASP A 150 -11.27 15.76 33.16
CA ASP A 150 -10.68 16.27 31.92
C ASP A 150 -11.08 15.39 30.72
N LEU A 151 -11.11 14.05 30.92
CA LEU A 151 -11.56 13.10 29.89
C LEU A 151 -13.03 13.33 29.53
N ARG A 152 -13.88 13.57 30.55
CA ARG A 152 -15.31 13.82 30.32
C ARG A 152 -15.53 15.10 29.54
N GLU A 153 -14.82 16.18 29.91
CA GLU A 153 -14.87 17.46 29.18
C GLU A 153 -14.40 17.27 27.72
N THR A 154 -13.31 16.53 27.54
CA THR A 154 -12.78 16.23 26.19
C THR A 154 -13.78 15.42 25.35
N LEU A 155 -14.46 14.44 25.94
CA LEU A 155 -15.50 13.66 25.27
C LEU A 155 -16.70 14.52 24.87
N GLU A 156 -17.15 15.40 25.74
CA GLU A 156 -18.26 16.36 25.45
C GLU A 156 -17.86 17.30 24.29
N GLN A 157 -16.63 17.82 24.31
CA GLN A 157 -16.10 18.63 23.19
C GLN A 157 -16.01 17.85 21.89
N MET A 158 -15.52 16.59 21.92
CA MET A 158 -15.45 15.73 20.74
C MET A 158 -16.85 15.43 20.18
N GLU A 159 -17.85 15.23 21.04
CA GLU A 159 -19.22 14.99 20.61
C GLU A 159 -19.82 16.22 19.91
N ILE A 160 -19.62 17.42 20.47
CA ILE A 160 -20.02 18.69 19.85
C ILE A 160 -19.34 18.86 18.49
N GLN A 161 -18.01 18.66 18.43
CA GLN A 161 -17.25 18.78 17.18
C GLN A 161 -17.71 17.76 16.12
N ASN A 162 -18.04 16.53 16.52
CA ASN A 162 -18.58 15.52 15.61
C ASN A 162 -19.92 15.93 15.01
N VAL A 163 -20.81 16.51 15.84
CA VAL A 163 -22.11 17.00 15.35
C VAL A 163 -21.92 18.19 14.40
N GLU A 164 -21.04 19.13 14.73
CA GLU A 164 -20.71 20.27 13.86
C GLU A 164 -20.08 19.79 12.52
N LEU A 165 -19.17 18.82 12.59
CA LEU A 165 -18.53 18.25 11.40
C LEU A 165 -19.56 17.54 10.51
N ASP A 166 -20.47 16.74 11.09
CA ASP A 166 -21.53 16.08 10.33
C ASP A 166 -22.47 17.10 9.66
N LEU A 167 -22.82 18.15 10.38
CA LEU A 167 -23.65 19.23 9.83
C LEU A 167 -22.92 19.99 8.71
N ALA A 168 -21.65 20.30 8.89
CA ALA A 168 -20.83 20.96 7.86
C ALA A 168 -20.69 20.07 6.63
N LYS A 169 -20.45 18.76 6.83
CA LYS A 169 -20.40 17.76 5.75
C LYS A 169 -21.71 17.69 4.97
N LYS A 170 -22.84 17.62 5.66
CA LYS A 170 -24.18 17.61 5.01
C LYS A 170 -24.43 18.88 4.21
N ARG A 171 -24.08 20.04 4.74
CA ARG A 171 -24.20 21.32 4.02
C ARG A 171 -23.31 21.36 2.78
N ALA A 172 -22.07 20.90 2.88
CA ALA A 172 -21.15 20.83 1.75
C ALA A 172 -21.65 19.85 0.67
N GLN A 173 -22.15 18.70 1.05
CA GLN A 173 -22.73 17.71 0.13
C GLN A 173 -23.97 18.25 -0.58
N GLU A 174 -24.86 18.92 0.15
CA GLU A 174 -26.06 19.51 -0.43
C GLU A 174 -25.72 20.66 -1.38
N ALA A 175 -24.77 21.53 -1.02
CA ALA A 175 -24.28 22.57 -1.92
C ALA A 175 -23.65 21.99 -3.19
N ALA A 176 -22.86 20.91 -3.08
CA ALA A 176 -22.28 20.21 -4.24
C ALA A 176 -23.38 19.56 -5.11
N ARG A 177 -24.42 18.97 -4.49
CA ARG A 177 -25.57 18.39 -5.19
C ARG A 177 -26.32 19.46 -6.00
N ILE A 178 -26.67 20.58 -5.35
CA ILE A 178 -27.38 21.71 -5.98
C ILE A 178 -26.55 22.29 -7.13
N LYS A 179 -25.24 22.48 -6.92
CA LYS A 179 -24.31 22.96 -7.96
C LYS A 179 -24.29 22.02 -9.17
N SER A 180 -24.22 20.70 -8.92
CA SER A 180 -24.21 19.68 -9.97
C SER A 180 -25.53 19.64 -10.77
N GLU A 181 -26.65 19.73 -10.07
CA GLU A 181 -27.99 19.74 -10.68
C GLU A 181 -28.24 21.01 -11.50
N PHE A 182 -27.84 22.17 -10.96
CA PHE A 182 -27.89 23.44 -11.69
C PHE A 182 -27.09 23.39 -12.99
N LEU A 183 -25.83 22.89 -12.93
CA LEU A 183 -24.99 22.79 -14.12
C LEU A 183 -25.55 21.78 -15.13
N ALA A 184 -26.13 20.66 -14.69
CA ALA A 184 -26.76 19.69 -15.57
C ALA A 184 -27.96 20.30 -16.30
N ASN A 185 -28.82 21.01 -15.59
CA ASN A 185 -29.99 21.70 -16.18
C ASN A 185 -29.55 22.81 -17.13
N MET A 186 -28.59 23.65 -16.72
CA MET A 186 -28.05 24.72 -17.59
C MET A 186 -27.45 24.19 -18.88
N SER A 187 -26.77 23.01 -18.82
CA SER A 187 -26.25 22.41 -20.04
C SER A 187 -27.34 22.00 -21.03
N HIS A 188 -28.44 21.43 -20.55
CA HIS A 188 -29.57 21.10 -21.41
C HIS A 188 -30.18 22.32 -22.00
N GLU A 189 -30.38 23.38 -21.20
CA GLU A 189 -30.94 24.65 -21.65
C GLU A 189 -30.04 25.41 -22.67
N LEU A 190 -28.72 25.25 -22.55
CA LEU A 190 -27.75 25.83 -23.48
C LEU A 190 -27.55 24.99 -24.75
N ARG A 191 -27.60 23.66 -24.63
CA ARG A 191 -27.38 22.71 -25.72
C ARG A 191 -28.47 22.85 -26.80
N THR A 192 -29.72 22.96 -26.38
CA THR A 192 -30.88 23.02 -27.31
C THR A 192 -30.80 24.19 -28.28
N PRO A 193 -30.67 25.48 -27.86
CA PRO A 193 -30.54 26.59 -28.78
C PRO A 193 -29.26 26.54 -29.63
N LEU A 194 -28.15 26.02 -29.00
CA LEU A 194 -26.87 25.93 -29.69
C LEU A 194 -26.88 24.90 -30.83
N ASN A 195 -27.51 23.75 -30.61
CA ASN A 195 -27.76 22.76 -31.66
C ASN A 195 -28.64 23.34 -32.79
N GLY A 196 -29.61 24.19 -32.44
CA GLY A 196 -30.39 24.93 -33.40
C GLY A 196 -29.52 25.86 -34.27
N VAL A 197 -28.64 26.65 -33.63
CA VAL A 197 -27.69 27.53 -34.36
C VAL A 197 -26.79 26.71 -35.29
N ILE A 198 -26.18 25.63 -34.80
CA ILE A 198 -25.31 24.74 -35.60
C ILE A 198 -26.10 24.14 -36.77
N GLY A 199 -27.31 23.64 -36.51
CA GLY A 199 -28.15 23.02 -37.52
C GLY A 199 -28.51 23.99 -38.65
N PHE A 200 -28.99 25.19 -38.31
CA PHE A 200 -29.33 26.22 -39.33
C PHE A 200 -28.07 26.73 -40.05
N THR A 201 -26.95 26.91 -39.36
CA THR A 201 -25.69 27.30 -40.00
C THR A 201 -25.25 26.26 -41.04
N ARG A 202 -25.31 24.96 -40.71
CA ARG A 202 -24.99 23.86 -41.63
C ARG A 202 -25.95 23.79 -42.82
N LEU A 203 -27.24 24.02 -42.60
CA LEU A 203 -28.20 24.06 -43.67
C LEU A 203 -27.93 25.23 -44.62
N THR A 204 -27.62 26.42 -44.08
CA THR A 204 -27.27 27.59 -44.87
C THR A 204 -25.97 27.41 -45.65
N LEU A 205 -24.95 26.75 -45.08
CA LEU A 205 -23.68 26.41 -45.75
C LEU A 205 -23.86 25.50 -46.99
N LYS A 206 -24.99 24.79 -47.09
CA LYS A 206 -25.34 23.96 -48.27
C LYS A 206 -26.01 24.72 -49.37
N THR A 207 -26.36 26.01 -49.19
CA THR A 207 -26.97 26.87 -50.21
C THR A 207 -25.89 27.62 -50.99
N GLU A 208 -26.31 28.33 -52.07
CA GLU A 208 -25.41 29.22 -52.81
C GLU A 208 -25.04 30.43 -51.91
N LEU A 209 -23.74 30.59 -51.67
CA LEU A 209 -23.18 31.63 -50.81
C LEU A 209 -21.98 32.28 -51.48
N ASN A 210 -21.83 33.58 -51.27
CA ASN A 210 -20.57 34.22 -51.62
C ASN A 210 -19.48 33.86 -50.59
N THR A 211 -18.21 34.12 -50.94
CA THR A 211 -17.05 33.74 -50.10
C THR A 211 -17.15 34.33 -48.72
N THR A 212 -17.51 35.60 -48.57
CA THR A 212 -17.63 36.29 -47.27
C THR A 212 -18.71 35.67 -46.38
N GLN A 213 -19.88 35.35 -46.99
CA GLN A 213 -20.97 34.69 -46.25
C GLN A 213 -20.56 33.30 -45.76
N ARG A 214 -19.87 32.53 -46.59
CA ARG A 214 -19.34 31.22 -46.23
C ARG A 214 -18.34 31.32 -45.09
N ASP A 215 -17.43 32.28 -45.10
CA ASP A 215 -16.44 32.51 -44.05
C ASP A 215 -17.12 32.91 -42.73
N HIS A 216 -18.14 33.74 -42.79
CA HIS A 216 -18.91 34.09 -41.58
C HIS A 216 -19.64 32.89 -40.98
N LEU A 217 -20.30 32.08 -41.81
CA LEU A 217 -21.01 30.88 -41.36
C LEU A 217 -20.06 29.82 -40.80
N ASN A 218 -18.93 29.60 -41.43
CA ASN A 218 -17.88 28.72 -40.91
C ASN A 218 -17.36 29.21 -39.54
N THR A 219 -17.24 30.52 -39.36
CA THR A 219 -16.83 31.12 -38.09
C THR A 219 -17.89 30.92 -37.00
N ILE A 220 -19.18 31.08 -37.37
CA ILE A 220 -20.29 30.82 -36.44
C ILE A 220 -20.33 29.35 -36.04
N GLU A 221 -20.25 28.44 -37.02
CA GLU A 221 -20.26 26.99 -36.75
C GLU A 221 -19.12 26.59 -35.81
N ARG A 222 -17.91 27.07 -36.10
CA ARG A 222 -16.73 26.79 -35.23
C ARG A 222 -16.91 27.34 -33.82
N SER A 223 -17.44 28.58 -33.69
CA SER A 223 -17.66 29.19 -32.38
C SER A 223 -18.75 28.46 -31.58
N ALA A 224 -19.82 28.03 -32.25
CA ALA A 224 -20.90 27.28 -31.64
C ALA A 224 -20.43 25.88 -31.16
N ASN A 225 -19.65 25.17 -31.99
CA ASN A 225 -19.07 23.88 -31.60
C ASN A 225 -18.07 24.02 -30.43
N ASN A 226 -17.27 25.09 -30.42
CA ASN A 226 -16.37 25.38 -29.31
C ASN A 226 -17.12 25.64 -28.00
N LEU A 227 -18.24 26.41 -28.06
CA LEU A 227 -19.07 26.66 -26.89
C LEU A 227 -19.71 25.38 -26.36
N LEU A 228 -20.16 24.49 -27.25
CA LEU A 228 -20.69 23.17 -26.87
C LEU A 228 -19.65 22.31 -26.18
N ALA A 229 -18.42 22.31 -26.67
CA ALA A 229 -17.32 21.62 -26.04
C ALA A 229 -17.03 22.15 -24.62
N ILE A 230 -17.01 23.49 -24.45
CA ILE A 230 -16.83 24.13 -23.14
C ILE A 230 -17.93 23.73 -22.16
N ILE A 231 -19.18 23.72 -22.58
CA ILE A 231 -20.33 23.32 -21.76
C ILE A 231 -20.15 21.86 -21.30
N ASN A 232 -19.77 20.98 -22.22
CA ASN A 232 -19.55 19.55 -21.89
C ASN A 232 -18.37 19.38 -20.94
N ASP A 233 -17.26 20.09 -21.10
CA ASP A 233 -16.12 20.10 -20.20
C ASP A 233 -16.52 20.50 -18.76
N VAL A 234 -17.29 21.58 -18.62
CA VAL A 234 -17.78 22.06 -17.32
C VAL A 234 -18.66 21.02 -16.64
N LEU A 235 -19.53 20.36 -17.43
CA LEU A 235 -20.39 19.29 -16.92
C LEU A 235 -19.59 18.06 -16.47
N ASP A 236 -18.66 17.59 -17.31
CA ASP A 236 -17.83 16.44 -16.98
C ASP A 236 -16.98 16.74 -15.74
N PHE A 237 -16.41 17.94 -15.64
CA PHE A 237 -15.70 18.39 -14.45
C PHE A 237 -16.59 18.38 -13.20
N SER A 238 -17.83 18.89 -13.31
CA SER A 238 -18.77 18.90 -12.17
C SER A 238 -19.21 17.51 -11.74
N LYS A 239 -19.44 16.58 -12.68
CA LYS A 239 -19.77 15.17 -12.39
C LYS A 239 -18.60 14.46 -11.70
N LEU A 240 -17.38 14.69 -12.16
CA LEU A 240 -16.14 14.16 -11.58
C LEU A 240 -15.89 14.72 -10.17
N GLU A 241 -16.12 16.02 -9.96
CA GLU A 241 -15.96 16.66 -8.65
C GLU A 241 -16.97 16.11 -7.62
N ALA A 242 -18.18 15.78 -8.07
CA ALA A 242 -19.22 15.20 -7.22
C ALA A 242 -19.10 13.68 -7.03
N GLY A 243 -18.12 13.02 -7.63
CA GLY A 243 -17.97 11.54 -7.60
C GLY A 243 -19.14 10.79 -8.23
N LYS A 244 -19.84 11.43 -9.18
CA LYS A 244 -21.03 10.88 -9.85
C LYS A 244 -20.74 10.32 -11.25
N LEU A 245 -19.48 10.32 -11.66
CA LEU A 245 -19.10 9.69 -12.92
C LEU A 245 -19.06 8.18 -12.70
N ILE A 246 -19.87 7.45 -13.47
CA ILE A 246 -19.86 6.00 -13.53
C ILE A 246 -19.18 5.62 -14.83
N LEU A 247 -18.07 4.88 -14.74
CA LEU A 247 -17.40 4.34 -15.91
C LEU A 247 -18.19 3.16 -16.47
N GLU A 248 -18.29 3.09 -17.80
CA GLU A 248 -18.81 1.92 -18.47
C GLU A 248 -17.77 0.78 -18.45
N SER A 249 -18.25 -0.45 -18.43
CA SER A 249 -17.43 -1.65 -18.49
C SER A 249 -17.95 -2.54 -19.61
N ILE A 250 -17.55 -2.22 -20.84
CA ILE A 250 -17.99 -2.91 -22.05
C ILE A 250 -16.79 -3.48 -22.80
N PRO A 251 -16.95 -4.63 -23.48
CA PRO A 251 -15.93 -5.17 -24.37
C PRO A 251 -15.72 -4.26 -25.58
N PHE A 252 -14.45 -3.97 -25.91
CA PHE A 252 -14.13 -3.18 -27.10
C PHE A 252 -12.75 -3.53 -27.67
N PRO A 253 -12.53 -3.33 -28.97
CA PRO A 253 -11.23 -3.46 -29.61
C PRO A 253 -10.39 -2.21 -29.36
N LEU A 254 -9.29 -2.36 -28.62
CA LEU A 254 -8.43 -1.24 -28.23
C LEU A 254 -7.78 -0.57 -29.44
N ARG A 255 -7.25 -1.36 -30.39
CA ARG A 255 -6.58 -0.83 -31.61
C ARG A 255 -7.51 0.02 -32.44
N SER A 256 -8.70 -0.49 -32.74
CA SER A 256 -9.71 0.25 -33.49
C SER A 256 -10.13 1.55 -32.78
N THR A 257 -10.29 1.49 -31.46
CA THR A 257 -10.65 2.67 -30.64
C THR A 257 -9.59 3.77 -30.71
N LEU A 258 -8.31 3.39 -30.74
CA LEU A 258 -7.19 4.31 -30.87
C LEU A 258 -7.07 4.86 -32.31
N ASP A 259 -7.26 4.01 -33.30
CA ASP A 259 -7.27 4.41 -34.72
C ASP A 259 -8.38 5.42 -35.02
N ASP A 260 -9.56 5.25 -34.43
CA ASP A 260 -10.68 6.20 -34.58
C ASP A 260 -10.30 7.63 -34.10
N VAL A 261 -9.59 7.71 -32.96
CA VAL A 261 -9.12 9.00 -32.42
C VAL A 261 -8.07 9.62 -33.34
N VAL A 262 -7.10 8.83 -33.80
CA VAL A 262 -6.05 9.33 -34.70
C VAL A 262 -6.65 9.78 -36.02
N THR A 263 -7.59 9.02 -36.59
CA THR A 263 -8.31 9.39 -37.81
C THR A 263 -9.08 10.70 -37.65
N LEU A 264 -9.76 10.90 -36.52
CA LEU A 264 -10.50 12.14 -36.22
C LEU A 264 -9.56 13.34 -36.15
N LEU A 265 -8.37 13.19 -35.62
CA LEU A 265 -7.41 14.29 -35.42
C LEU A 265 -6.43 14.48 -36.59
N ALA A 266 -6.32 13.47 -37.48
CA ALA A 266 -5.41 13.49 -38.62
C ALA A 266 -5.60 14.70 -39.52
N HIS A 267 -6.86 15.09 -39.77
CA HIS A 267 -7.13 16.29 -40.58
C HIS A 267 -6.55 17.56 -39.95
N SER A 268 -6.77 17.77 -38.67
CA SER A 268 -6.26 18.96 -37.97
C SER A 268 -4.73 18.96 -37.86
N SER A 269 -4.09 17.78 -37.73
CA SER A 269 -2.66 17.63 -37.77
C SER A 269 -2.09 17.95 -39.16
N HIS A 270 -2.72 17.37 -40.18
CA HIS A 270 -2.32 17.54 -41.56
C HIS A 270 -2.43 18.98 -42.09
N ASP A 271 -3.51 19.69 -41.74
CA ASP A 271 -3.70 21.12 -42.08
C ASP A 271 -2.55 21.99 -41.55
N LYS A 272 -1.92 21.60 -40.46
CA LYS A 272 -0.74 22.25 -39.92
C LYS A 272 0.59 21.70 -40.47
N GLY A 273 0.55 20.67 -41.33
CA GLY A 273 1.74 20.00 -41.86
C GLY A 273 2.50 19.18 -40.80
N LEU A 274 1.78 18.69 -39.77
CA LEU A 274 2.36 17.85 -38.71
C LEU A 274 2.22 16.37 -39.07
N GLU A 275 3.25 15.61 -38.86
CA GLU A 275 3.21 14.14 -38.90
C GLU A 275 2.57 13.61 -37.63
N LEU A 276 1.59 12.71 -37.75
CA LEU A 276 0.92 12.08 -36.62
C LEU A 276 1.09 10.56 -36.72
N THR A 277 1.77 9.96 -35.76
CA THR A 277 2.04 8.51 -35.76
C THR A 277 1.38 7.82 -34.59
N LEU A 278 0.89 6.59 -34.80
CA LEU A 278 0.38 5.69 -33.76
C LEU A 278 1.14 4.37 -33.80
N ASN A 279 1.86 4.06 -32.74
CA ASN A 279 2.57 2.80 -32.55
C ASN A 279 1.96 2.05 -31.37
N ILE A 280 1.27 0.96 -31.63
CA ILE A 280 0.75 0.06 -30.60
C ILE A 280 1.60 -1.20 -30.64
N LYS A 281 2.36 -1.44 -29.56
CA LYS A 281 3.23 -2.63 -29.46
C LYS A 281 2.40 -3.91 -29.60
N ASN A 282 3.01 -4.91 -30.20
CA ASN A 282 2.35 -6.16 -30.59
C ASN A 282 1.88 -7.00 -29.38
N ASP A 283 2.55 -6.84 -28.25
CA ASP A 283 2.22 -7.54 -27.01
C ASP A 283 1.07 -6.90 -26.21
N VAL A 284 0.48 -5.79 -26.72
CA VAL A 284 -0.70 -5.14 -26.15
C VAL A 284 -1.95 -5.90 -26.59
N PRO A 285 -2.75 -6.45 -25.64
CA PRO A 285 -4.01 -7.13 -25.97
C PRO A 285 -5.01 -6.18 -26.64
N ASP A 286 -5.65 -6.63 -27.71
CA ASP A 286 -6.62 -5.81 -28.44
C ASP A 286 -8.01 -5.86 -27.81
N ASN A 287 -8.44 -7.04 -27.37
CA ASN A 287 -9.80 -7.24 -26.84
C ASN A 287 -9.83 -7.04 -25.32
N VAL A 288 -10.30 -5.88 -24.91
CA VAL A 288 -10.32 -5.46 -23.52
C VAL A 288 -11.73 -5.04 -23.10
N ILE A 289 -11.94 -4.91 -21.79
CA ILE A 289 -13.19 -4.45 -21.19
C ILE A 289 -12.89 -3.16 -20.42
N GLY A 290 -13.68 -2.13 -20.68
CA GLY A 290 -13.55 -0.82 -20.05
C GLY A 290 -14.49 0.21 -20.67
N ASP A 291 -14.10 1.49 -20.56
CA ASP A 291 -14.88 2.61 -21.13
C ASP A 291 -14.13 3.21 -22.34
N PRO A 292 -14.49 2.79 -23.59
CA PRO A 292 -13.84 3.29 -24.79
C PRO A 292 -14.06 4.78 -25.00
N LEU A 293 -15.23 5.32 -24.62
CA LEU A 293 -15.56 6.73 -24.82
C LEU A 293 -14.66 7.63 -23.94
N ARG A 294 -14.46 7.23 -22.70
CA ARG A 294 -13.59 7.99 -21.79
C ARG A 294 -12.11 7.86 -22.17
N LEU A 295 -11.69 6.70 -22.64
CA LEU A 295 -10.35 6.52 -23.20
C LEU A 295 -10.14 7.42 -24.43
N GLN A 296 -11.09 7.45 -25.36
CA GLN A 296 -11.06 8.35 -26.51
C GLN A 296 -11.00 9.83 -26.07
N GLN A 297 -11.77 10.22 -25.06
CA GLN A 297 -11.77 11.58 -24.51
C GLN A 297 -10.39 11.99 -23.97
N VAL A 298 -9.74 11.10 -23.19
CA VAL A 298 -8.39 11.32 -22.65
C VAL A 298 -7.39 11.55 -23.78
N ILE A 299 -7.37 10.64 -24.76
CA ILE A 299 -6.41 10.70 -25.87
C ILE A 299 -6.67 11.90 -26.77
N THR A 300 -7.94 12.15 -27.13
CA THR A 300 -8.33 13.32 -27.93
C THR A 300 -7.89 14.63 -27.29
N ASN A 301 -8.02 14.75 -25.98
CA ASN A 301 -7.58 15.94 -25.26
C ASN A 301 -6.05 16.10 -25.28
N LEU A 302 -5.31 15.04 -25.03
CA LEU A 302 -3.83 15.08 -25.01
C LEU A 302 -3.25 15.32 -26.41
N VAL A 303 -3.72 14.58 -27.41
CA VAL A 303 -3.29 14.74 -28.81
C VAL A 303 -3.74 16.07 -29.38
N GLY A 304 -4.96 16.51 -29.07
CA GLY A 304 -5.46 17.84 -29.45
C GLY A 304 -4.59 18.97 -28.89
N ASN A 305 -4.12 18.84 -27.65
CA ASN A 305 -3.15 19.77 -27.06
C ASN A 305 -1.80 19.71 -27.79
N ALA A 306 -1.29 18.52 -28.10
CA ALA A 306 -0.07 18.35 -28.87
C ALA A 306 -0.15 19.05 -30.24
N ILE A 307 -1.25 18.82 -31.01
CA ILE A 307 -1.50 19.50 -32.28
C ILE A 307 -1.59 21.02 -32.10
N LYS A 308 -2.25 21.47 -31.05
CA LYS A 308 -2.45 22.89 -30.76
C LYS A 308 -1.13 23.63 -30.53
N PHE A 309 -0.19 23.02 -29.78
CA PHE A 309 1.05 23.66 -29.37
C PHE A 309 2.28 23.29 -30.21
N THR A 310 2.10 22.51 -31.26
CA THR A 310 3.15 22.19 -32.22
C THR A 310 2.86 22.97 -33.51
N GLU A 311 3.84 23.74 -34.00
CA GLU A 311 3.74 24.50 -35.24
C GLU A 311 4.34 23.77 -36.44
N GLY A 312 5.27 22.84 -36.20
CA GLY A 312 5.91 22.01 -37.23
C GLY A 312 6.68 20.85 -36.54
N GLY A 313 6.76 19.76 -37.27
CA GLY A 313 7.38 18.53 -36.78
C GLY A 313 6.43 17.36 -36.68
N ASN A 314 6.52 16.58 -35.58
CA ASN A 314 5.75 15.36 -35.42
C ASN A 314 5.10 15.22 -34.04
N ILE A 315 4.05 14.40 -34.00
CA ILE A 315 3.37 13.96 -32.79
C ILE A 315 3.33 12.44 -32.84
N ASP A 316 3.93 11.81 -31.82
CA ASP A 316 4.05 10.37 -31.75
C ASP A 316 3.21 9.84 -30.59
N ILE A 317 2.34 8.86 -30.88
CA ILE A 317 1.54 8.15 -29.88
C ILE A 317 2.11 6.73 -29.78
N LEU A 318 2.60 6.37 -28.59
CA LEU A 318 3.13 5.05 -28.30
C LEU A 318 2.24 4.38 -27.24
N VAL A 319 1.85 3.14 -27.51
CA VAL A 319 1.06 2.31 -26.59
C VAL A 319 1.81 1.03 -26.26
N GLU A 320 2.08 0.85 -24.99
CA GLU A 320 2.86 -0.29 -24.50
C GLU A 320 2.14 -0.99 -23.35
N LYS A 321 2.38 -2.29 -23.23
CA LYS A 321 1.94 -3.08 -22.09
C LYS A 321 2.90 -2.87 -20.94
N ARG A 322 2.42 -2.37 -19.81
CA ARG A 322 3.19 -2.17 -18.59
C ARG A 322 3.18 -3.41 -17.68
N ALA A 323 2.01 -4.00 -17.52
CA ALA A 323 1.82 -5.23 -16.74
C ALA A 323 0.67 -6.06 -17.29
N LEU A 324 0.74 -7.36 -17.11
CA LEU A 324 -0.30 -8.31 -17.50
C LEU A 324 -0.56 -9.29 -16.35
N SER A 325 -1.81 -9.46 -15.99
CA SER A 325 -2.28 -10.50 -15.07
C SER A 325 -3.27 -11.42 -15.79
N ASN A 326 -3.76 -12.45 -15.11
CA ASN A 326 -4.72 -13.39 -15.71
C ASN A 326 -6.05 -12.73 -16.12
N THR A 327 -6.41 -11.61 -15.52
CA THR A 327 -7.70 -10.94 -15.72
C THR A 327 -7.58 -9.49 -16.17
N LYS A 328 -6.40 -8.86 -15.97
CA LYS A 328 -6.22 -7.42 -16.23
C LYS A 328 -4.92 -7.17 -16.99
N VAL A 329 -4.96 -6.17 -17.85
CA VAL A 329 -3.78 -5.57 -18.48
C VAL A 329 -3.65 -4.12 -18.02
N GLN A 330 -2.44 -3.72 -17.68
CA GLN A 330 -2.09 -2.32 -17.50
C GLN A 330 -1.37 -1.85 -18.76
N ILE A 331 -1.95 -0.87 -19.43
CA ILE A 331 -1.37 -0.23 -20.62
C ILE A 331 -0.84 1.15 -20.26
N GLU A 332 0.22 1.54 -20.90
CA GLU A 332 0.75 2.91 -20.87
C GLU A 332 0.61 3.53 -22.25
N VAL A 333 0.09 4.74 -22.29
CA VAL A 333 -0.05 5.54 -23.51
C VAL A 333 0.81 6.79 -23.35
N GLN A 334 1.77 6.97 -24.26
CA GLN A 334 2.65 8.11 -24.30
C GLN A 334 2.31 8.96 -25.53
N ILE A 335 2.14 10.24 -25.35
CA ILE A 335 1.94 11.24 -26.42
C ILE A 335 3.12 12.20 -26.37
N ARG A 336 3.95 12.15 -27.39
CA ARG A 336 5.12 13.00 -27.54
C ARG A 336 4.93 14.01 -28.64
N ASP A 337 5.16 15.28 -28.38
CA ASP A 337 5.16 16.35 -29.34
C ASP A 337 6.54 17.02 -29.47
N THR A 338 6.80 17.64 -30.62
CA THR A 338 7.99 18.46 -30.88
C THR A 338 7.69 19.96 -30.80
N GLY A 339 6.69 20.34 -30.03
CA GLY A 339 6.17 21.71 -29.94
C GLY A 339 7.01 22.64 -29.06
N ILE A 340 6.40 23.74 -28.65
CA ILE A 340 7.03 24.82 -27.88
C ILE A 340 7.51 24.39 -26.50
N GLY A 341 7.03 23.24 -25.98
CA GLY A 341 7.29 22.79 -24.61
C GLY A 341 6.65 23.70 -23.54
N ILE A 342 6.91 23.39 -22.28
CA ILE A 342 6.27 24.04 -21.12
C ILE A 342 7.36 24.57 -20.18
N PRO A 343 7.39 25.88 -19.92
CA PRO A 343 8.31 26.48 -18.97
C PRO A 343 8.14 25.91 -17.55
N GLU A 344 9.22 25.73 -16.82
CA GLU A 344 9.23 25.10 -15.49
C GLU A 344 8.28 25.80 -14.50
N ARG A 345 8.20 27.14 -14.55
CA ARG A 345 7.30 27.95 -13.73
C ARG A 345 5.81 27.61 -13.91
N ASP A 346 5.43 27.08 -15.09
CA ASP A 346 4.05 26.78 -15.44
C ASP A 346 3.68 25.30 -15.24
N GLN A 347 4.70 24.43 -15.13
CA GLN A 347 4.53 22.98 -14.97
C GLN A 347 3.73 22.59 -13.71
N SER A 348 3.97 23.26 -12.58
CA SER A 348 3.24 23.01 -11.32
C SER A 348 1.75 23.38 -11.35
N ARG A 349 1.31 24.08 -12.41
CA ARG A 349 -0.07 24.58 -12.54
C ARG A 349 -0.88 23.86 -13.60
N LEU A 350 -0.30 22.92 -14.35
CA LEU A 350 -0.94 22.27 -15.51
C LEU A 350 -2.24 21.53 -15.17
N PHE A 351 -2.30 20.94 -13.99
CA PHE A 351 -3.48 20.19 -13.51
C PHE A 351 -4.35 21.01 -12.55
N GLN A 352 -4.26 22.35 -12.58
CA GLN A 352 -5.14 23.24 -11.81
C GLN A 352 -6.31 23.72 -12.68
N ALA A 353 -7.54 23.56 -12.17
CA ALA A 353 -8.74 23.94 -12.90
C ALA A 353 -8.78 25.44 -13.24
N PHE A 354 -9.25 25.78 -14.46
CA PHE A 354 -9.41 27.14 -14.97
C PHE A 354 -8.09 27.93 -15.08
N ARG A 355 -6.94 27.27 -15.01
CA ARG A 355 -5.63 27.91 -15.20
C ARG A 355 -5.07 27.60 -16.59
N GLN A 356 -4.46 28.60 -17.20
CA GLN A 356 -3.76 28.51 -18.47
C GLN A 356 -2.34 29.06 -18.29
N ALA A 357 -1.37 28.46 -18.98
CA ALA A 357 0.04 28.77 -18.80
C ALA A 357 0.40 30.23 -19.17
N ASP A 358 -0.27 30.85 -20.13
CA ASP A 358 0.02 32.23 -20.50
C ASP A 358 -1.21 32.94 -21.17
N ALA A 359 -1.50 34.18 -20.74
CA ALA A 359 -2.59 34.99 -21.28
C ALA A 359 -2.34 35.42 -22.74
N SER A 360 -1.11 35.43 -23.23
CA SER A 360 -0.74 35.73 -24.61
C SER A 360 -1.02 34.55 -25.56
N ILE A 361 -0.79 33.33 -25.10
CA ILE A 361 -1.05 32.07 -25.82
C ILE A 361 -2.55 31.79 -25.83
N SER A 362 -3.26 32.13 -24.75
CA SER A 362 -4.71 32.02 -24.60
C SER A 362 -5.48 32.77 -25.70
N ARG A 363 -5.02 33.95 -26.11
CA ARG A 363 -5.66 34.76 -27.15
C ARG A 363 -5.57 34.16 -28.56
N ARG A 364 -4.51 33.39 -28.85
CA ARG A 364 -4.29 32.77 -30.17
C ARG A 364 -4.93 31.38 -30.27
N HIS A 365 -4.99 30.62 -29.19
CA HIS A 365 -5.30 29.21 -29.26
C HIS A 365 -6.49 28.75 -28.41
N GLY A 366 -7.10 29.62 -27.57
CA GLY A 366 -8.32 29.35 -26.81
C GLY A 366 -8.24 28.07 -25.93
N GLY A 367 -9.15 27.93 -24.99
CA GLY A 367 -9.29 26.70 -24.20
C GLY A 367 -9.98 26.98 -22.86
N THR A 368 -10.55 25.95 -22.22
CA THR A 368 -11.25 26.06 -20.94
C THR A 368 -10.31 26.06 -19.74
N GLY A 369 -9.10 25.50 -19.89
CA GLY A 369 -8.22 25.16 -18.78
C GLY A 369 -8.73 23.99 -17.92
N LEU A 370 -9.74 23.26 -18.42
CA LEU A 370 -10.32 22.10 -17.75
C LEU A 370 -9.84 20.77 -18.33
N GLY A 371 -9.43 20.75 -19.59
CA GLY A 371 -9.11 19.50 -20.30
C GLY A 371 -8.11 18.61 -19.57
N LEU A 372 -6.94 19.12 -19.16
CA LEU A 372 -5.94 18.33 -18.44
C LEU A 372 -6.42 17.87 -17.05
N VAL A 373 -7.22 18.69 -16.37
CA VAL A 373 -7.80 18.32 -15.07
C VAL A 373 -8.82 17.19 -15.23
N ILE A 374 -9.67 17.28 -16.26
CA ILE A 374 -10.63 16.22 -16.61
C ILE A 374 -9.87 14.94 -16.96
N THR A 375 -8.84 15.06 -17.80
CA THR A 375 -7.97 13.92 -18.18
C THR A 375 -7.38 13.24 -16.95
N GLN A 376 -6.77 13.99 -16.02
CA GLN A 376 -6.20 13.44 -14.79
C GLN A 376 -7.26 12.70 -13.96
N LYS A 377 -8.41 13.33 -13.75
CA LYS A 377 -9.49 12.69 -12.99
C LYS A 377 -10.04 11.44 -13.66
N LEU A 378 -10.23 11.45 -15.00
CA LEU A 378 -10.67 10.28 -15.76
C LEU A 378 -9.65 9.13 -15.66
N VAL A 379 -8.37 9.41 -15.83
CA VAL A 379 -7.30 8.42 -15.71
C VAL A 379 -7.27 7.81 -14.29
N ASN A 380 -7.44 8.63 -13.26
CA ASN A 380 -7.51 8.15 -11.87
C ASN A 380 -8.74 7.26 -11.63
N GLU A 381 -9.92 7.64 -12.16
CA GLU A 381 -11.13 6.79 -12.10
C GLU A 381 -10.95 5.46 -12.86
N MET A 382 -10.13 5.45 -13.93
CA MET A 382 -9.76 4.24 -14.68
C MET A 382 -8.65 3.43 -13.99
N GLY A 383 -8.31 3.76 -12.74
CA GLY A 383 -7.32 3.02 -11.93
C GLY A 383 -5.87 3.25 -12.33
N GLY A 384 -5.57 4.42 -12.91
CA GLY A 384 -4.26 4.82 -13.38
C GLY A 384 -3.76 6.13 -12.81
N ASP A 385 -2.71 6.65 -13.43
CA ASP A 385 -2.15 7.98 -13.16
C ASP A 385 -1.57 8.58 -14.44
N ILE A 386 -1.46 9.91 -14.48
CA ILE A 386 -0.92 10.69 -15.59
C ILE A 386 0.26 11.52 -15.13
N SER A 387 1.29 11.57 -15.96
CA SER A 387 2.47 12.39 -15.74
C SER A 387 2.96 13.01 -17.04
N PHE A 388 3.96 13.86 -16.97
CA PHE A 388 4.55 14.52 -18.15
C PHE A 388 6.02 14.88 -17.91
N HIS A 389 6.74 15.03 -19.01
CA HIS A 389 8.05 15.65 -19.07
C HIS A 389 8.06 16.66 -20.20
N SER A 390 8.57 17.88 -19.96
CA SER A 390 8.57 18.93 -20.97
C SER A 390 9.78 19.83 -20.81
N GLN A 391 10.34 20.24 -21.94
CA GLN A 391 11.42 21.21 -22.01
C GLN A 391 11.07 22.31 -23.01
N PRO A 392 11.27 23.59 -22.66
CA PRO A 392 11.01 24.70 -23.57
C PRO A 392 11.71 24.53 -24.91
N ASN A 393 10.99 24.72 -26.01
CA ASN A 393 11.44 24.58 -27.40
C ASN A 393 11.96 23.19 -27.81
N ARG A 394 11.65 22.17 -27.02
CA ARG A 394 11.97 20.76 -27.34
C ARG A 394 10.75 19.85 -27.37
N GLY A 395 9.59 20.41 -27.02
CA GLY A 395 8.33 19.70 -26.96
C GLY A 395 8.03 19.12 -25.58
N SER A 396 6.99 18.31 -25.54
CA SER A 396 6.50 17.65 -24.32
C SER A 396 6.20 16.18 -24.59
N THR A 397 6.29 15.38 -23.52
CA THR A 397 5.79 14.02 -23.52
C THR A 397 4.84 13.89 -22.34
N PHE A 398 3.59 13.60 -22.64
CA PHE A 398 2.59 13.22 -21.65
C PHE A 398 2.40 11.72 -21.70
N TRP A 399 2.33 11.07 -20.56
CA TRP A 399 2.01 9.65 -20.48
C TRP A 399 1.05 9.37 -19.36
N PHE A 400 0.19 8.41 -19.60
CA PHE A 400 -0.71 7.89 -18.58
C PHE A 400 -0.76 6.37 -18.64
N HIS A 401 -1.09 5.74 -17.54
CA HIS A 401 -1.39 4.33 -17.50
C HIS A 401 -2.80 4.09 -16.99
N ILE A 402 -3.44 3.05 -17.49
CA ILE A 402 -4.77 2.62 -17.05
C ILE A 402 -4.81 1.09 -16.95
N SER A 403 -5.75 0.60 -16.14
CA SER A 403 -6.01 -0.83 -15.97
C SER A 403 -7.30 -1.20 -16.69
N LEU A 404 -7.22 -2.17 -17.61
CA LEU A 404 -8.35 -2.71 -18.36
C LEU A 404 -8.52 -4.20 -18.03
N ASP A 405 -9.74 -4.68 -18.01
CA ASP A 405 -10.00 -6.11 -17.87
C ASP A 405 -9.82 -6.80 -19.22
N LEU A 406 -9.30 -8.04 -19.20
CA LEU A 406 -9.16 -8.85 -20.42
C LEU A 406 -10.50 -9.50 -20.76
N ASN A 407 -10.86 -9.47 -22.05
CA ASN A 407 -12.04 -10.17 -22.52
C ASN A 407 -11.71 -11.67 -22.77
N PRO A 408 -12.25 -12.60 -21.99
CA PRO A 408 -11.93 -14.02 -22.15
C PRO A 408 -12.59 -14.69 -23.38
N ASN A 409 -13.55 -14.02 -24.02
CA ASN A 409 -14.39 -14.60 -25.06
C ASN A 409 -13.90 -14.31 -26.50
N VAL A 410 -12.60 -14.23 -26.73
CA VAL A 410 -12.06 -13.88 -28.05
C VAL A 410 -11.63 -15.10 -28.83
N LEU A 411 -12.25 -15.32 -29.97
CA LEU A 411 -11.74 -16.19 -31.02
C LEU A 411 -10.62 -15.43 -31.77
N VAL A 412 -9.37 -15.82 -31.58
CA VAL A 412 -8.24 -15.26 -32.35
C VAL A 412 -8.33 -15.81 -33.75
N ASP A 413 -8.76 -14.97 -34.69
CA ASP A 413 -8.72 -15.30 -36.12
C ASP A 413 -7.28 -15.16 -36.64
N ARG A 414 -6.57 -16.28 -36.72
CA ARG A 414 -5.20 -16.37 -37.22
C ARG A 414 -5.12 -16.62 -38.72
N SER A 415 -6.24 -16.60 -39.42
CA SER A 415 -6.30 -17.20 -40.79
C SER A 415 -5.88 -16.26 -41.93
N THR A 416 -5.74 -14.93 -41.72
CA THR A 416 -5.59 -13.97 -42.83
C THR A 416 -4.17 -13.75 -43.33
N THR A 417 -3.13 -14.13 -42.58
CA THR A 417 -1.72 -13.82 -42.93
C THR A 417 -0.98 -14.91 -43.69
N LEU A 418 -1.54 -16.14 -43.79
CA LEU A 418 -0.89 -17.26 -44.45
C LEU A 418 -0.65 -17.07 -45.94
N CYS A 419 -1.46 -16.25 -46.62
CA CYS A 419 -1.27 -15.93 -48.07
C CYS A 419 -0.07 -15.02 -48.36
N LEU A 420 0.52 -14.40 -47.34
CA LEU A 420 1.67 -13.51 -47.47
C LEU A 420 3.02 -14.22 -47.28
N ALA A 421 3.00 -15.49 -46.92
CA ALA A 421 4.22 -16.23 -46.65
C ALA A 421 5.15 -16.33 -47.88
N GLY A 422 6.39 -15.91 -47.71
CA GLY A 422 7.41 -15.94 -48.77
C GLY A 422 7.30 -14.81 -49.81
N LYS A 423 6.39 -13.84 -49.61
CA LYS A 423 6.29 -12.62 -50.42
C LYS A 423 7.32 -11.59 -49.99
N ARG A 424 7.92 -10.88 -50.95
CA ARG A 424 8.88 -9.80 -50.73
C ARG A 424 8.21 -8.47 -50.81
N LEU A 425 8.31 -7.70 -49.71
CA LEU A 425 7.75 -6.34 -49.61
C LEU A 425 8.93 -5.35 -49.55
N ALA A 426 8.96 -4.42 -50.47
CA ALA A 426 9.81 -3.23 -50.37
C ALA A 426 9.02 -2.10 -49.71
N TYR A 427 9.59 -1.49 -48.68
CA TYR A 427 8.96 -0.36 -47.96
C TYR A 427 9.86 0.86 -48.03
N VAL A 428 9.29 1.96 -48.52
CA VAL A 428 9.98 3.26 -48.62
C VAL A 428 9.22 4.29 -47.78
N GLU A 429 9.89 4.82 -46.76
CA GLU A 429 9.35 5.84 -45.88
C GLU A 429 10.46 6.75 -45.39
N PRO A 430 10.43 8.05 -45.78
CA PRO A 430 11.44 9.02 -45.34
C PRO A 430 11.37 9.38 -43.85
N ASN A 431 10.20 9.28 -43.24
CA ASN A 431 10.04 9.53 -41.81
C ASN A 431 10.41 8.29 -41.00
N ALA A 432 11.50 8.39 -40.22
CA ALA A 432 12.02 7.28 -39.44
C ALA A 432 11.02 6.76 -38.37
N THR A 433 10.20 7.63 -37.78
CA THR A 433 9.21 7.23 -36.78
C THR A 433 8.04 6.47 -37.41
N ALA A 434 7.50 7.00 -38.53
CA ALA A 434 6.46 6.34 -39.30
C ALA A 434 6.96 4.99 -39.87
N ALA A 435 8.21 4.97 -40.34
CA ALA A 435 8.86 3.73 -40.81
C ALA A 435 8.92 2.67 -39.71
N GLN A 436 9.37 3.03 -38.51
CA GLN A 436 9.48 2.10 -37.39
C GLN A 436 8.11 1.58 -36.95
N CYS A 437 7.08 2.42 -36.89
CA CYS A 437 5.71 2.01 -36.57
C CYS A 437 5.20 0.94 -37.57
N THR A 438 5.40 1.17 -38.86
CA THR A 438 4.97 0.24 -39.90
C THR A 438 5.79 -1.05 -39.88
N LEU A 439 7.10 -0.97 -39.67
CA LEU A 439 7.97 -2.12 -39.55
C LEU A 439 7.63 -2.99 -38.34
N ASP A 440 7.27 -2.39 -37.20
CA ASP A 440 6.81 -3.12 -36.03
C ASP A 440 5.55 -3.95 -36.34
N ILE A 441 4.59 -3.38 -37.09
CA ILE A 441 3.37 -4.08 -37.55
C ILE A 441 3.73 -5.19 -38.54
N LEU A 442 4.58 -4.89 -39.52
CA LEU A 442 4.99 -5.86 -40.57
C LEU A 442 5.82 -7.02 -40.01
N SER A 443 6.51 -6.84 -38.89
CA SER A 443 7.29 -7.87 -38.23
C SER A 443 6.48 -9.11 -37.81
N GLU A 444 5.15 -8.93 -37.61
CA GLU A 444 4.24 -10.04 -37.30
C GLU A 444 3.75 -10.79 -38.52
N THR A 445 4.02 -10.28 -39.73
CA THR A 445 3.62 -10.93 -40.97
C THR A 445 4.73 -11.83 -41.45
N PRO A 446 4.41 -12.90 -42.19
CA PRO A 446 5.43 -13.78 -42.79
C PRO A 446 6.05 -13.19 -44.08
N LEU A 447 6.11 -11.85 -44.19
CA LEU A 447 6.70 -11.11 -45.31
C LEU A 447 8.21 -10.96 -45.14
N GLU A 448 8.94 -11.01 -46.24
CA GLU A 448 10.34 -10.57 -46.28
C GLU A 448 10.36 -9.06 -46.58
N VAL A 449 10.59 -8.23 -45.52
CA VAL A 449 10.49 -6.76 -45.61
C VAL A 449 11.87 -6.16 -45.87
N ILE A 450 11.99 -5.37 -46.94
CA ILE A 450 13.19 -4.59 -47.28
C ILE A 450 12.84 -3.11 -47.15
N TYR A 451 13.41 -2.44 -46.14
CA TYR A 451 13.17 -1.02 -45.86
C TYR A 451 14.27 -0.13 -46.43
N SER A 452 13.85 1.00 -46.99
CA SER A 452 14.75 2.08 -47.37
C SER A 452 14.12 3.47 -47.08
N PRO A 453 14.87 4.45 -46.56
CA PRO A 453 14.36 5.80 -46.37
C PRO A 453 14.10 6.58 -47.67
N SER A 454 14.61 6.07 -48.81
CA SER A 454 14.39 6.69 -50.12
C SER A 454 14.25 5.63 -51.19
N PHE A 455 13.51 6.01 -52.27
CA PHE A 455 13.32 5.11 -53.41
C PHE A 455 14.62 4.77 -54.10
N SER A 456 15.61 5.66 -54.16
CA SER A 456 16.93 5.45 -54.76
C SER A 456 17.80 4.50 -53.96
N GLY A 457 17.49 4.25 -52.71
CA GLY A 457 18.22 3.33 -51.83
C GLY A 457 17.74 1.87 -51.91
N LEU A 458 16.62 1.62 -52.61
CA LEU A 458 16.15 0.26 -52.81
C LEU A 458 17.05 -0.48 -53.80
N PRO A 459 17.35 -1.78 -53.57
CA PRO A 459 17.93 -2.68 -54.58
C PRO A 459 17.03 -2.68 -55.84
N LYS A 460 17.67 -2.75 -57.03
CA LYS A 460 16.94 -2.83 -58.30
C LYS A 460 16.48 -4.27 -58.56
N ASP A 461 15.62 -4.76 -57.71
CA ASP A 461 15.03 -6.09 -57.78
C ASP A 461 13.53 -5.95 -58.09
N HIS A 462 12.90 -7.07 -58.44
CA HIS A 462 11.45 -7.16 -58.51
C HIS A 462 10.88 -7.54 -57.14
N TYR A 463 9.83 -6.86 -56.70
CA TYR A 463 9.15 -7.08 -55.43
C TYR A 463 7.72 -7.52 -55.68
N ASP A 464 7.18 -8.40 -54.86
CA ASP A 464 5.75 -8.75 -54.93
C ASP A 464 4.90 -7.53 -54.53
N ILE A 465 5.33 -6.80 -53.52
CA ILE A 465 4.61 -5.64 -53.00
C ILE A 465 5.60 -4.48 -52.79
N LEU A 466 5.22 -3.28 -53.21
CA LEU A 466 5.95 -2.06 -52.93
C LEU A 466 5.04 -1.11 -52.14
N LEU A 467 5.40 -0.76 -50.91
CA LEU A 467 4.71 0.20 -50.06
C LEU A 467 5.51 1.51 -50.07
N LEU A 468 4.88 2.57 -50.56
CA LEU A 468 5.46 3.91 -50.59
C LEU A 468 4.76 4.83 -49.59
N GLY A 469 5.48 5.33 -48.60
CA GLY A 469 5.05 6.43 -47.76
C GLY A 469 5.19 7.78 -48.50
N ILE A 470 4.13 8.57 -48.48
CA ILE A 470 4.13 9.90 -49.06
C ILE A 470 4.07 10.91 -47.93
N PRO A 471 5.14 11.67 -47.66
CA PRO A 471 5.16 12.62 -46.55
C PRO A 471 4.19 13.78 -46.78
N VAL A 472 3.60 14.27 -45.70
CA VAL A 472 2.62 15.38 -45.68
C VAL A 472 3.15 16.66 -46.30
N THR A 473 4.45 16.87 -46.28
CA THR A 473 5.12 18.10 -46.72
C THR A 473 5.68 18.02 -48.12
N LEU A 474 5.38 16.94 -48.89
CA LEU A 474 5.93 16.77 -50.23
C LEU A 474 5.31 17.81 -51.20
N ARG A 475 6.08 18.84 -51.56
CA ARG A 475 5.75 19.86 -52.59
C ARG A 475 6.48 19.53 -53.88
N GLU A 476 6.54 18.25 -54.28
CA GLU A 476 7.11 17.93 -55.57
C GLU A 476 6.16 18.27 -56.73
N PRO A 477 6.68 18.69 -57.91
CA PRO A 477 5.88 18.89 -59.09
C PRO A 477 5.18 17.58 -59.50
N LEU A 478 3.92 17.66 -59.93
CA LEU A 478 3.09 16.52 -60.35
C LEU A 478 3.80 15.61 -61.40
N THR A 479 4.60 16.19 -62.27
CA THR A 479 5.39 15.45 -63.28
C THR A 479 6.44 14.51 -62.68
N MET A 480 7.13 14.96 -61.63
CA MET A 480 8.12 14.11 -60.93
C MET A 480 7.43 13.03 -60.08
N GLN A 481 6.28 13.31 -59.53
CA GLN A 481 5.47 12.31 -58.81
C GLN A 481 4.99 11.22 -59.75
N HIS A 482 4.50 11.57 -60.95
CA HIS A 482 4.08 10.59 -61.99
C HIS A 482 5.23 9.71 -62.48
N GLU A 483 6.40 10.29 -62.69
CA GLU A 483 7.59 9.52 -63.11
C GLU A 483 8.07 8.54 -62.02
N ARG A 484 8.04 9.00 -60.78
CA ARG A 484 8.38 8.19 -59.59
C ARG A 484 7.42 7.02 -59.39
N LEU A 485 6.09 7.28 -59.53
CA LEU A 485 5.05 6.26 -59.44
C LEU A 485 5.13 5.26 -60.62
N ALA A 486 5.43 5.72 -61.82
CA ALA A 486 5.62 4.85 -63.00
C ALA A 486 6.84 3.92 -62.82
N ASN A 487 7.94 4.48 -62.34
CA ASN A 487 9.15 3.67 -62.00
C ASN A 487 8.91 2.67 -60.87
N ALA A 488 8.16 3.07 -59.87
CA ALA A 488 7.76 2.20 -58.75
C ALA A 488 6.85 1.06 -59.25
N ALA A 489 5.86 1.34 -60.05
CA ALA A 489 4.94 0.37 -60.62
C ALA A 489 5.65 -0.66 -61.54
N ALA A 490 6.76 -0.29 -62.17
CA ALA A 490 7.55 -1.20 -63.00
C ALA A 490 8.37 -2.20 -62.18
N MET A 491 8.55 -2.01 -60.87
CA MET A 491 9.35 -2.84 -59.98
C MET A 491 8.53 -3.81 -59.11
N THR A 492 7.20 -3.75 -59.17
CA THR A 492 6.35 -4.52 -58.28
C THR A 492 5.10 -5.06 -58.96
N ASP A 493 4.55 -6.16 -58.44
CA ASP A 493 3.24 -6.66 -58.84
C ASP A 493 2.11 -5.84 -58.22
N PHE A 494 2.31 -5.37 -56.98
CA PHE A 494 1.35 -4.56 -56.26
C PHE A 494 1.99 -3.29 -55.67
N LEU A 495 1.55 -2.12 -56.10
CA LEU A 495 1.97 -0.85 -55.55
C LEU A 495 0.92 -0.35 -54.55
N LEU A 496 1.33 -0.17 -53.31
CA LEU A 496 0.53 0.42 -52.24
C LEU A 496 1.07 1.82 -51.89
N LEU A 497 0.19 2.79 -51.80
CA LEU A 497 0.54 4.15 -51.41
C LEU A 497 0.02 4.39 -50.03
N ALA A 498 0.91 4.63 -49.06
CA ALA A 498 0.53 5.15 -47.76
C ALA A 498 0.38 6.67 -47.87
N LEU A 499 -0.85 7.11 -47.99
CA LEU A 499 -1.21 8.53 -48.13
C LEU A 499 -1.58 9.11 -46.77
N PRO A 500 -1.24 10.38 -46.51
CA PRO A 500 -1.83 11.10 -45.39
C PRO A 500 -3.38 11.08 -45.52
N CYS A 501 -4.06 10.94 -44.40
CA CYS A 501 -5.53 10.93 -44.29
C CYS A 501 -6.16 12.14 -44.92
N HIS A 502 -6.52 12.30 -46.14
CA HIS A 502 -7.09 13.39 -46.91
C HIS A 502 -6.21 13.92 -48.05
N ALA A 503 -5.14 13.26 -48.41
CA ALA A 503 -4.49 13.59 -49.71
C ALA A 503 -5.50 13.29 -50.81
N GLN A 504 -6.09 14.33 -51.42
CA GLN A 504 -6.80 14.18 -52.67
C GLN A 504 -5.75 13.91 -53.76
N ILE A 505 -5.72 12.70 -54.24
CA ILE A 505 -5.02 12.39 -55.52
C ILE A 505 -5.94 12.85 -56.61
N ASN A 506 -5.65 14.02 -57.19
CA ASN A 506 -6.27 14.49 -58.44
C ASN A 506 -5.59 13.81 -59.63
#